data_7212f32016528d864b3bb90e0d8d9f41
#
_entry.id   7212f32016528d864b3bb90e0d8d9f41
#
_cell.length_a   1.000
_cell.length_b   1.000
_cell.length_c   1.000
_cell.angle_alpha   90.00
_cell.angle_beta   90.00
_cell.angle_gamma   90.00
#
_symmetry.space_group_name_H-M   'P 1'
#
loop_
_entity.id
_entity.type
_entity.pdbx_description
1 polymer ?
#
loop_
_entity_poly.entity_id
_entity_poly.type
_entity_poly.pdbx_seq_one_letter_code
_entity_poly.pdbx_strand_id
1 'polypeptide(L)'
;MKFLIVAAKTGGHVFPAFSVSEELLKFNHEIIILGTGSEIENKAFKDLNSKSYKLLIQGFRGNNFFTKIKVLFQVFINIFKVIKIIKVEKIDAMIGFGGFITVPAGFACWLRNKPIFLHEQNSVLGSANKILSKISKINFLGMPIKNINNSIISGNPIRDAFFNSEEEHVNNKNINIYITGGSQGADYINENVPKALKSFSNINIKHQCGKNKSDKVKTIYLNNNMD
;
A
#
# COMPACT_ATOMS: atom_id res chain seq x y z
N MET A 1 17.72 11.17 11.43
CA MET A 1 17.83 9.72 11.15
C MET A 1 17.52 9.47 9.69
N LYS A 2 18.07 8.39 9.13
CA LYS A 2 17.81 7.99 7.74
C LYS A 2 17.02 6.67 7.70
N PHE A 3 15.82 6.73 7.15
CA PHE A 3 14.89 5.60 7.10
C PHE A 3 14.85 4.93 5.73
N LEU A 4 14.85 3.60 5.70
CA LEU A 4 14.54 2.80 4.52
C LEU A 4 13.03 2.55 4.48
N ILE A 5 12.34 3.19 3.55
CA ILE A 5 10.89 3.05 3.33
C ILE A 5 10.66 1.95 2.29
N VAL A 6 9.95 0.90 2.68
CA VAL A 6 9.76 -0.29 1.82
C VAL A 6 8.28 -0.49 1.53
N ALA A 7 7.89 -0.29 0.27
CA ALA A 7 6.52 -0.47 -0.20
C ALA A 7 6.51 -0.93 -1.66
N ALA A 8 5.54 -1.75 -2.04
CA ALA A 8 5.51 -2.28 -3.40
C ALA A 8 4.11 -2.54 -3.97
N LYS A 9 4.01 -2.30 -5.27
CA LYS A 9 2.99 -2.72 -6.24
C LYS A 9 1.60 -2.13 -6.10
N THR A 10 1.01 -2.03 -4.90
CA THR A 10 -0.39 -1.65 -4.73
C THR A 10 -0.53 -0.31 -4.01
N GLY A 11 -1.58 0.45 -4.34
CA GLY A 11 -1.87 1.71 -3.65
C GLY A 11 -2.05 1.56 -2.14
N GLY A 12 -2.56 0.41 -1.69
CA GLY A 12 -2.72 0.12 -0.26
C GLY A 12 -1.41 0.11 0.53
N HIS A 13 -0.28 -0.22 -0.10
CA HIS A 13 1.04 -0.14 0.51
C HIS A 13 1.75 1.19 0.21
N VAL A 14 1.61 1.66 -1.04
CA VAL A 14 2.38 2.81 -1.55
C VAL A 14 1.89 4.13 -0.96
N PHE A 15 0.59 4.37 -0.86
CA PHE A 15 0.08 5.62 -0.34
C PHE A 15 0.31 5.82 1.16
N PRO A 16 0.12 4.82 2.04
CA PRO A 16 0.54 4.94 3.43
C PRO A 16 2.04 5.18 3.59
N ALA A 17 2.87 4.51 2.77
CA ALA A 17 4.31 4.74 2.76
C ALA A 17 4.66 6.17 2.33
N PHE A 18 3.98 6.70 1.34
CA PHE A 18 4.13 8.09 0.90
C PHE A 18 3.79 9.07 2.02
N SER A 19 2.61 8.93 2.65
CA SER A 19 2.18 9.83 3.74
C SER A 19 3.15 9.83 4.92
N VAL A 20 3.62 8.65 5.34
CA VAL A 20 4.65 8.57 6.39
C VAL A 20 5.98 9.19 5.94
N SER A 21 6.33 9.05 4.66
CA SER A 21 7.54 9.66 4.11
C SER A 21 7.48 11.18 4.15
N GLU A 22 6.34 11.78 3.78
CA GLU A 22 6.12 13.23 3.87
C GLU A 22 6.31 13.71 5.32
N GLU A 23 5.69 13.03 6.29
CA GLU A 23 5.83 13.40 7.69
C GLU A 23 7.26 13.30 8.19
N LEU A 24 7.96 12.21 7.88
CA LEU A 24 9.38 12.05 8.27
C LEU A 24 10.26 13.18 7.72
N LEU A 25 10.02 13.63 6.48
CA LEU A 25 10.74 14.77 5.88
C LEU A 25 10.42 16.08 6.61
N LYS A 26 9.17 16.33 7.02
CA LYS A 26 8.79 17.52 7.82
C LYS A 26 9.53 17.54 9.17
N PHE A 27 9.84 16.39 9.75
CA PHE A 27 10.64 16.24 10.96
C PHE A 27 12.15 16.19 10.71
N ASN A 28 12.64 16.64 9.52
CA ASN A 28 14.05 16.68 9.14
C ASN A 28 14.73 15.29 9.18
N HIS A 29 13.99 14.23 8.88
CA HIS A 29 14.58 12.91 8.65
C HIS A 29 14.88 12.72 7.17
N GLU A 30 15.86 11.89 6.87
CA GLU A 30 16.17 11.48 5.50
C GLU A 30 15.46 10.16 5.19
N ILE A 31 15.06 9.98 3.95
CA ILE A 31 14.40 8.75 3.49
C ILE A 31 15.08 8.19 2.24
N ILE A 32 15.11 6.88 2.16
CA ILE A 32 15.48 6.12 0.97
C ILE A 32 14.31 5.20 0.64
N ILE A 33 13.83 5.25 -0.59
CA ILE A 33 12.72 4.41 -1.04
C ILE A 33 13.25 3.10 -1.61
N LEU A 34 12.65 1.99 -1.19
CA LEU A 34 12.90 0.66 -1.75
C LEU A 34 11.59 0.08 -2.30
N GLY A 35 11.50 -0.04 -3.61
CA GLY A 35 10.32 -0.50 -4.31
C GLY A 35 10.62 -1.54 -5.39
N THR A 36 9.62 -1.83 -6.23
CA THR A 36 9.75 -2.66 -7.44
C THR A 36 9.94 -1.83 -8.71
N GLY A 37 9.72 -0.52 -8.62
CA GLY A 37 9.72 0.40 -9.77
C GLY A 37 8.43 0.36 -10.57
N SER A 38 7.31 -0.02 -9.96
CA SER A 38 5.99 0.01 -10.60
C SER A 38 5.54 1.44 -10.90
N GLU A 39 4.62 1.60 -11.86
CA GLU A 39 4.09 2.90 -12.26
C GLU A 39 3.48 3.68 -11.07
N ILE A 40 2.75 2.98 -10.19
CA ILE A 40 2.14 3.59 -9.02
C ILE A 40 3.18 4.09 -8.01
N GLU A 41 4.28 3.34 -7.81
CA GLU A 41 5.39 3.77 -6.96
C GLU A 41 6.08 5.00 -7.54
N ASN A 42 6.43 4.95 -8.84
CA ASN A 42 7.09 6.06 -9.51
C ASN A 42 6.22 7.34 -9.48
N LYS A 43 4.91 7.21 -9.66
CA LYS A 43 3.97 8.34 -9.61
C LYS A 43 3.81 8.89 -8.20
N ALA A 44 3.68 8.02 -7.18
CA ALA A 44 3.45 8.44 -5.81
C ALA A 44 4.67 9.14 -5.20
N PHE A 45 5.87 8.61 -5.44
CA PHE A 45 7.11 9.14 -4.85
C PHE A 45 7.82 10.16 -5.73
N LYS A 46 7.24 10.56 -6.88
CA LYS A 46 7.87 11.46 -7.86
C LYS A 46 8.33 12.79 -7.25
N ASP A 47 7.47 13.36 -6.41
CA ASP A 47 7.66 14.70 -5.85
C ASP A 47 8.43 14.68 -4.51
N LEU A 48 8.73 13.50 -3.98
CA LEU A 48 9.62 13.36 -2.83
C LEU A 48 11.08 13.47 -3.30
N ASN A 49 11.79 14.44 -2.77
CA ASN A 49 13.23 14.60 -3.02
C ASN A 49 14.02 13.49 -2.31
N SER A 50 13.86 12.25 -2.78
CA SER A 50 14.44 11.06 -2.15
C SER A 50 15.02 10.10 -3.19
N LYS A 51 16.14 9.46 -2.80
CA LYS A 51 16.76 8.41 -3.61
C LYS A 51 15.93 7.14 -3.55
N SER A 52 15.77 6.46 -4.69
CA SER A 52 15.03 5.21 -4.79
C SER A 52 15.88 4.06 -5.32
N TYR A 53 15.64 2.88 -4.78
CA TYR A 53 16.22 1.61 -5.22
C TYR A 53 15.12 0.64 -5.64
N LYS A 54 15.45 -0.25 -6.59
CA LYS A 54 14.51 -1.23 -7.12
C LYS A 54 15.00 -2.65 -6.85
N LEU A 55 14.10 -3.50 -6.34
CA LEU A 55 14.34 -4.92 -6.22
C LEU A 55 13.41 -5.69 -7.17
N LEU A 56 14.00 -6.58 -7.94
CA LEU A 56 13.25 -7.52 -8.78
C LEU A 56 13.05 -8.83 -8.01
N ILE A 57 11.82 -9.09 -7.61
CA ILE A 57 11.44 -10.30 -6.89
C ILE A 57 10.00 -10.69 -7.19
N GLN A 58 9.75 -11.98 -7.38
CA GLN A 58 8.41 -12.53 -7.58
C GLN A 58 7.81 -13.00 -6.24
N GLY A 59 6.48 -12.91 -6.10
CA GLY A 59 5.77 -13.44 -4.94
C GLY A 59 5.53 -14.96 -5.03
N PHE A 60 5.21 -15.60 -3.91
CA PHE A 60 5.01 -17.06 -3.80
C PHE A 60 3.65 -17.58 -4.31
N ARG A 61 2.67 -16.71 -4.57
CA ARG A 61 1.29 -17.15 -4.87
C ARG A 61 1.19 -17.93 -6.19
N GLY A 62 0.58 -19.12 -6.14
CA GLY A 62 0.24 -19.92 -7.31
C GLY A 62 1.41 -20.64 -7.99
N ASN A 63 2.59 -20.66 -7.39
CA ASN A 63 3.80 -21.19 -8.02
C ASN A 63 4.05 -22.66 -7.66
N ASN A 64 4.59 -23.42 -8.63
CA ASN A 64 5.03 -24.80 -8.42
C ASN A 64 6.31 -24.85 -7.55
N PHE A 65 6.76 -26.06 -7.21
CA PHE A 65 7.92 -26.29 -6.32
C PHE A 65 9.22 -25.62 -6.83
N PHE A 66 9.53 -25.76 -8.12
CA PHE A 66 10.72 -25.15 -8.71
C PHE A 66 10.69 -23.63 -8.65
N THR A 67 9.52 -23.04 -8.88
CA THR A 67 9.36 -21.59 -8.78
C THR A 67 9.55 -21.10 -7.33
N LYS A 68 9.11 -21.88 -6.33
CA LYS A 68 9.34 -21.56 -4.93
C LYS A 68 10.83 -21.55 -4.57
N ILE A 69 11.60 -22.53 -5.05
CA ILE A 69 13.06 -22.57 -4.87
C ILE A 69 13.72 -21.34 -5.52
N LYS A 70 13.33 -21.01 -6.76
CA LYS A 70 13.82 -19.81 -7.45
C LYS A 70 13.53 -18.53 -6.67
N VAL A 71 12.32 -18.41 -6.10
CA VAL A 71 11.94 -17.25 -5.30
C VAL A 71 12.76 -17.17 -4.00
N LEU A 72 12.99 -18.30 -3.31
CA LEU A 72 13.86 -18.32 -2.13
C LEU A 72 15.29 -17.85 -2.48
N PHE A 73 15.83 -18.31 -3.59
CA PHE A 73 17.14 -17.86 -4.07
C PHE A 73 17.17 -16.36 -4.39
N GLN A 74 16.09 -15.84 -5.00
CA GLN A 74 15.92 -14.40 -5.23
C GLN A 74 15.86 -13.62 -3.91
N VAL A 75 15.15 -14.12 -2.90
CA VAL A 75 15.13 -13.49 -1.56
C VAL A 75 16.54 -13.40 -1.02
N PHE A 76 17.29 -14.51 -1.05
CA PHE A 76 18.66 -14.57 -0.55
C PHE A 76 19.57 -13.55 -1.25
N ILE A 77 19.60 -13.51 -2.58
CA ILE A 77 20.38 -12.52 -3.33
C ILE A 77 19.96 -11.08 -2.97
N ASN A 78 18.66 -10.83 -2.84
CA ASN A 78 18.18 -9.49 -2.54
C ASN A 78 18.50 -9.06 -1.10
N ILE A 79 18.67 -9.97 -0.14
CA ILE A 79 19.18 -9.64 1.20
C ILE A 79 20.56 -8.98 1.10
N PHE A 80 21.48 -9.55 0.32
CA PHE A 80 22.83 -8.96 0.16
C PHE A 80 22.79 -7.60 -0.56
N LYS A 81 21.91 -7.45 -1.56
CA LYS A 81 21.72 -6.14 -2.22
C LYS A 81 21.26 -5.09 -1.21
N VAL A 82 20.28 -5.43 -0.35
CA VAL A 82 19.79 -4.50 0.68
C VAL A 82 20.84 -4.23 1.74
N ILE A 83 21.64 -5.23 2.16
CA ILE A 83 22.77 -5.00 3.07
C ILE A 83 23.75 -3.97 2.50
N LYS A 84 24.02 -4.03 1.18
CA LYS A 84 24.86 -3.04 0.51
C LYS A 84 24.22 -1.65 0.56
N ILE A 85 22.91 -1.56 0.31
CA ILE A 85 22.15 -0.29 0.39
C ILE A 85 22.21 0.27 1.81
N ILE A 86 21.96 -0.54 2.85
CA ILE A 86 22.02 -0.14 4.25
C ILE A 86 23.40 0.46 4.59
N LYS A 87 24.47 -0.16 4.09
CA LYS A 87 25.85 0.30 4.35
C LYS A 87 26.15 1.61 3.60
N VAL A 88 25.85 1.67 2.31
CA VAL A 88 26.16 2.82 1.43
C VAL A 88 25.36 4.05 1.85
N GLU A 89 24.07 3.87 2.10
CA GLU A 89 23.15 4.97 2.47
C GLU A 89 23.17 5.27 3.97
N LYS A 90 23.90 4.50 4.78
CA LYS A 90 23.97 4.66 6.26
C LYS A 90 22.57 4.63 6.89
N ILE A 91 21.75 3.64 6.52
CA ILE A 91 20.38 3.49 7.02
C ILE A 91 20.40 3.25 8.54
N ASP A 92 19.57 3.98 9.27
CA ASP A 92 19.38 3.85 10.71
C ASP A 92 18.28 2.87 11.09
N ALA A 93 17.15 2.88 10.34
CA ALA A 93 15.99 2.04 10.59
C ALA A 93 15.24 1.77 9.28
N MET A 94 14.33 0.77 9.32
CA MET A 94 13.44 0.44 8.21
C MET A 94 11.99 0.58 8.64
N ILE A 95 11.15 1.08 7.71
CA ILE A 95 9.69 1.02 7.83
C ILE A 95 9.14 0.25 6.63
N GLY A 96 8.52 -0.91 6.89
CA GLY A 96 7.93 -1.77 5.87
C GLY A 96 6.40 -1.65 5.83
N PHE A 97 5.84 -1.40 4.65
CA PHE A 97 4.39 -1.27 4.44
C PHE A 97 3.77 -2.50 3.78
N GLY A 98 4.54 -3.58 3.65
CA GLY A 98 4.08 -4.79 3.00
C GLY A 98 4.59 -4.94 1.56
N GLY A 99 4.07 -5.98 0.89
CA GLY A 99 4.63 -6.46 -0.36
C GLY A 99 5.82 -7.39 -0.16
N PHE A 100 6.06 -8.28 -1.12
CA PHE A 100 7.04 -9.35 -0.95
C PHE A 100 8.49 -8.86 -0.84
N ILE A 101 8.80 -7.65 -1.36
CA ILE A 101 10.13 -7.04 -1.21
C ILE A 101 10.48 -6.67 0.23
N THR A 102 9.48 -6.52 1.09
CA THR A 102 9.69 -6.21 2.51
C THR A 102 10.43 -7.35 3.22
N VAL A 103 10.25 -8.62 2.75
CA VAL A 103 10.91 -9.79 3.36
C VAL A 103 12.44 -9.69 3.30
N PRO A 104 13.08 -9.59 2.11
CA PRO A 104 14.54 -9.46 2.07
C PRO A 104 15.04 -8.17 2.73
N ALA A 105 14.28 -7.09 2.67
CA ALA A 105 14.65 -5.83 3.33
C ALA A 105 14.65 -5.98 4.86
N GLY A 106 13.62 -6.62 5.44
CA GLY A 106 13.54 -6.89 6.87
C GLY A 106 14.67 -7.80 7.36
N PHE A 107 14.94 -8.91 6.66
CA PHE A 107 16.05 -9.78 7.02
C PHE A 107 17.41 -9.09 6.90
N ALA A 108 17.63 -8.24 5.90
CA ALA A 108 18.84 -7.45 5.78
C ALA A 108 19.02 -6.49 6.96
N CYS A 109 17.97 -5.80 7.37
CA CYS A 109 17.96 -4.93 8.55
C CYS A 109 18.24 -5.72 9.82
N TRP A 110 17.59 -6.86 10.02
CA TRP A 110 17.83 -7.74 11.17
C TRP A 110 19.28 -8.20 11.26
N LEU A 111 19.87 -8.69 10.17
CA LEU A 111 21.28 -9.08 10.09
C LEU A 111 22.25 -7.92 10.35
N ARG A 112 21.81 -6.68 10.13
CA ARG A 112 22.61 -5.47 10.39
C ARG A 112 22.26 -4.78 11.72
N ASN A 113 21.49 -5.44 12.60
CA ASN A 113 21.00 -4.89 13.87
C ASN A 113 20.32 -3.52 13.72
N LYS A 114 19.59 -3.32 12.61
CA LYS A 114 18.80 -2.11 12.36
C LYS A 114 17.36 -2.34 12.79
N PRO A 115 16.73 -1.40 13.53
CA PRO A 115 15.35 -1.53 13.95
C PRO A 115 14.41 -1.64 12.74
N ILE A 116 13.44 -2.56 12.85
CA ILE A 116 12.41 -2.81 11.86
C ILE A 116 11.08 -2.36 12.43
N PHE A 117 10.42 -1.47 11.74
CA PHE A 117 9.05 -1.06 11.98
C PHE A 117 8.20 -1.57 10.82
N LEU A 118 7.00 -2.08 11.14
CA LEU A 118 6.05 -2.55 10.12
C LEU A 118 4.75 -1.77 10.26
N HIS A 119 4.10 -1.53 9.14
CA HIS A 119 2.72 -1.04 9.11
C HIS A 119 1.85 -2.01 8.33
N GLU A 120 0.75 -2.47 8.94
CA GLU A 120 -0.27 -3.30 8.29
C GLU A 120 -1.56 -2.50 8.13
N GLN A 121 -2.02 -2.37 6.91
CA GLN A 121 -3.18 -1.56 6.55
C GLN A 121 -4.50 -2.33 6.68
N ASN A 122 -4.43 -3.65 6.64
CA ASN A 122 -5.59 -4.54 6.61
C ASN A 122 -5.92 -5.09 8.01
N SER A 123 -7.10 -5.70 8.14
CA SER A 123 -7.51 -6.41 9.36
C SER A 123 -6.84 -7.78 9.53
N VAL A 124 -6.00 -8.18 8.58
CA VAL A 124 -5.23 -9.45 8.60
C VAL A 124 -3.82 -9.18 8.10
N LEU A 125 -2.81 -9.71 8.80
CA LEU A 125 -1.42 -9.56 8.37
C LEU A 125 -1.17 -10.15 6.99
N GLY A 126 -0.64 -9.33 6.10
CA GLY A 126 -0.06 -9.81 4.85
C GLY A 126 1.11 -10.77 5.10
N SER A 127 1.37 -11.69 4.15
CA SER A 127 2.38 -12.76 4.33
C SER A 127 3.77 -12.24 4.70
N ALA A 128 4.20 -11.11 4.14
CA ALA A 128 5.48 -10.49 4.48
C ALA A 128 5.50 -9.97 5.92
N ASN A 129 4.47 -9.21 6.32
CA ASN A 129 4.33 -8.68 7.67
C ASN A 129 4.17 -9.81 8.69
N LYS A 130 3.47 -10.92 8.36
CA LYS A 130 3.36 -12.10 9.22
C LYS A 130 4.72 -12.74 9.54
N ILE A 131 5.63 -12.77 8.56
CA ILE A 131 7.00 -13.30 8.76
C ILE A 131 7.80 -12.33 9.65
N LEU A 132 7.80 -11.05 9.31
CA LEU A 132 8.67 -10.05 9.90
C LEU A 132 8.16 -9.52 11.25
N SER A 133 6.87 -9.65 11.56
CA SER A 133 6.29 -9.20 12.84
C SER A 133 6.93 -9.85 14.07
N LYS A 134 7.56 -11.03 13.88
CA LYS A 134 8.27 -11.75 14.93
C LYS A 134 9.63 -11.14 15.30
N ILE A 135 10.21 -10.36 14.37
CA ILE A 135 11.55 -9.74 14.54
C ILE A 135 11.49 -8.21 14.45
N SER A 136 10.32 -7.64 14.24
CA SER A 136 10.09 -6.20 14.23
C SER A 136 10.13 -5.62 15.66
N LYS A 137 10.60 -4.39 15.76
CA LYS A 137 10.60 -3.63 17.02
C LYS A 137 9.18 -3.19 17.40
N ILE A 138 8.41 -2.70 16.42
CA ILE A 138 7.01 -2.29 16.57
C ILE A 138 6.24 -2.64 15.30
N ASN A 139 5.01 -3.12 15.48
CA ASN A 139 4.02 -3.35 14.44
C ASN A 139 2.92 -2.29 14.57
N PHE A 140 2.87 -1.34 13.68
CA PHE A 140 1.78 -0.38 13.58
C PHE A 140 0.62 -1.01 12.81
N LEU A 141 -0.57 -0.95 13.36
CA LEU A 141 -1.76 -1.58 12.80
C LEU A 141 -2.79 -0.53 12.40
N GLY A 142 -3.23 -0.57 11.15
CA GLY A 142 -4.31 0.27 10.64
C GLY A 142 -5.67 -0.13 11.23
N MET A 143 -5.82 -1.41 11.57
CA MET A 143 -7.01 -2.00 12.20
C MET A 143 -6.59 -2.97 13.31
N PRO A 144 -7.44 -3.22 14.32
CA PRO A 144 -7.14 -4.18 15.38
C PRO A 144 -6.91 -5.58 14.84
N ILE A 145 -5.76 -6.17 15.15
CA ILE A 145 -5.42 -7.57 14.87
C ILE A 145 -5.02 -8.23 16.18
N LYS A 146 -5.64 -9.36 16.51
CA LYS A 146 -5.35 -10.11 17.74
C LYS A 146 -4.01 -10.85 17.64
N ASN A 147 -3.37 -11.04 18.81
CA ASN A 147 -2.17 -11.87 18.97
C ASN A 147 -0.94 -11.41 18.17
N ILE A 148 -0.76 -10.11 18.01
CA ILE A 148 0.45 -9.51 17.45
C ILE A 148 1.26 -8.88 18.57
N ASN A 149 2.47 -9.41 18.78
CA ASN A 149 3.40 -8.86 19.77
C ASN A 149 3.91 -7.48 19.32
N ASN A 150 4.23 -6.63 20.29
CA ASN A 150 4.79 -5.28 20.05
C ASN A 150 3.95 -4.49 19.03
N SER A 151 2.64 -4.49 19.17
CA SER A 151 1.74 -3.80 18.25
C SER A 151 1.12 -2.55 18.85
N ILE A 152 0.91 -1.55 17.99
CA ILE A 152 0.21 -0.30 18.30
C ILE A 152 -0.85 -0.08 17.21
N ILE A 153 -2.09 0.17 17.61
CA ILE A 153 -3.15 0.56 16.68
C ILE A 153 -2.97 2.05 16.37
N SER A 154 -2.44 2.35 15.18
CA SER A 154 -2.13 3.71 14.74
C SER A 154 -3.14 4.28 13.74
N GLY A 155 -4.06 3.46 13.24
CA GLY A 155 -4.84 3.81 12.06
C GLY A 155 -3.99 3.72 10.77
N ASN A 156 -4.63 4.02 9.64
CA ASN A 156 -3.96 4.08 8.34
C ASN A 156 -3.48 5.51 8.04
N PRO A 157 -2.21 5.72 7.68
CA PRO A 157 -1.72 7.01 7.21
C PRO A 157 -2.48 7.48 5.96
N ILE A 158 -2.96 8.72 5.99
CA ILE A 158 -3.74 9.34 4.93
C ILE A 158 -2.96 10.54 4.40
N ARG A 159 -3.05 10.81 3.10
CA ARG A 159 -2.39 11.94 2.45
C ARG A 159 -2.99 13.28 2.92
N ASP A 160 -2.17 14.29 3.13
CA ASP A 160 -2.58 15.63 3.57
C ASP A 160 -3.68 16.25 2.70
N ALA A 161 -3.71 15.94 1.41
CA ALA A 161 -4.74 16.41 0.50
C ALA A 161 -6.18 16.05 0.92
N PHE A 162 -6.38 15.01 1.74
CA PHE A 162 -7.70 14.66 2.28
C PHE A 162 -8.10 15.49 3.51
N PHE A 163 -7.15 16.11 4.19
CA PHE A 163 -7.44 16.99 5.33
C PHE A 163 -7.66 18.45 4.91
N ASN A 164 -7.08 18.84 3.76
CA ASN A 164 -7.14 20.21 3.24
C ASN A 164 -8.23 20.40 2.16
N SER A 165 -9.11 19.41 1.93
CA SER A 165 -10.25 19.58 1.06
C SER A 165 -11.27 20.49 1.76
N GLU A 166 -11.55 21.67 1.20
CA GLU A 166 -12.69 22.47 1.59
C GLU A 166 -13.95 21.62 1.41
N GLU A 167 -14.78 21.55 2.45
CA GLU A 167 -16.11 20.96 2.33
C GLU A 167 -16.92 21.87 1.40
N GLU A 168 -17.04 21.52 0.13
CA GLU A 168 -18.08 22.08 -0.71
C GLU A 168 -19.42 21.60 -0.13
N HIS A 169 -20.06 22.44 0.68
CA HIS A 169 -21.46 22.27 1.05
C HIS A 169 -22.32 22.46 -0.19
N VAL A 170 -22.35 21.45 -1.04
CA VAL A 170 -23.23 21.43 -2.19
C VAL A 170 -24.64 21.22 -1.64
N ASN A 171 -25.42 22.29 -1.61
CA ASN A 171 -26.81 22.32 -1.18
C ASN A 171 -27.68 21.61 -2.26
N ASN A 172 -27.41 20.32 -2.46
CA ASN A 172 -28.08 19.48 -3.46
C ASN A 172 -29.24 18.74 -2.80
N LYS A 173 -30.42 18.78 -3.44
CA LYS A 173 -31.56 17.94 -3.08
C LYS A 173 -31.25 16.44 -3.24
N ASN A 174 -30.21 16.09 -3.97
CA ASN A 174 -29.80 14.72 -4.26
C ASN A 174 -28.72 14.23 -3.30
N ILE A 175 -28.76 12.97 -2.95
CA ILE A 175 -27.72 12.29 -2.17
C ILE A 175 -26.54 11.98 -3.10
N ASN A 176 -25.35 12.44 -2.73
CA ASN A 176 -24.12 12.13 -3.46
C ASN A 176 -23.52 10.83 -2.95
N ILE A 177 -23.39 9.84 -3.83
CA ILE A 177 -22.84 8.51 -3.52
C ILE A 177 -21.51 8.33 -4.24
N TYR A 178 -20.43 8.10 -3.48
CA TYR A 178 -19.15 7.68 -4.03
C TYR A 178 -18.94 6.19 -3.82
N ILE A 179 -18.80 5.45 -4.94
CA ILE A 179 -18.60 4.00 -4.94
C ILE A 179 -17.15 3.71 -5.33
N THR A 180 -16.45 2.93 -4.53
CA THR A 180 -15.07 2.56 -4.83
C THR A 180 -14.76 1.13 -4.42
N GLY A 181 -14.10 0.39 -5.30
CA GLY A 181 -13.45 -0.91 -5.05
C GLY A 181 -11.93 -0.79 -5.03
N GLY A 182 -11.41 0.42 -4.69
CA GLY A 182 -9.99 0.75 -4.78
C GLY A 182 -9.54 1.09 -6.21
N SER A 183 -8.23 1.35 -6.39
CA SER A 183 -7.67 1.82 -7.67
C SER A 183 -7.85 0.85 -8.84
N GLN A 184 -7.98 -0.45 -8.57
CA GLN A 184 -8.19 -1.50 -9.58
C GLN A 184 -9.69 -1.78 -9.84
N GLY A 185 -10.57 -1.22 -9.02
CA GLY A 185 -11.98 -1.57 -8.98
C GLY A 185 -12.22 -3.00 -8.49
N ALA A 186 -13.42 -3.29 -8.02
CA ALA A 186 -13.84 -4.63 -7.59
C ALA A 186 -15.00 -5.08 -8.47
N ASP A 187 -14.84 -6.17 -9.22
CA ASP A 187 -15.86 -6.63 -10.18
C ASP A 187 -17.19 -6.92 -9.49
N TYR A 188 -17.16 -7.47 -8.29
CA TYR A 188 -18.37 -7.70 -7.50
C TYR A 188 -19.13 -6.39 -7.18
N ILE A 189 -18.42 -5.32 -6.79
CA ILE A 189 -19.00 -3.99 -6.56
C ILE A 189 -19.53 -3.43 -7.88
N ASN A 190 -18.74 -3.50 -8.94
CA ASN A 190 -19.08 -2.99 -10.26
C ASN A 190 -20.36 -3.62 -10.83
N GLU A 191 -20.59 -4.90 -10.55
CA GLU A 191 -21.72 -5.65 -11.08
C GLU A 191 -22.99 -5.56 -10.21
N ASN A 192 -22.85 -5.44 -8.90
CA ASN A 192 -23.99 -5.56 -7.98
C ASN A 192 -24.49 -4.21 -7.44
N VAL A 193 -23.60 -3.23 -7.21
CA VAL A 193 -24.04 -1.94 -6.65
C VAL A 193 -24.96 -1.18 -7.61
N PRO A 194 -24.72 -1.11 -8.94
CA PRO A 194 -25.68 -0.48 -9.85
C PRO A 194 -27.07 -1.09 -9.78
N LYS A 195 -27.16 -2.43 -9.68
CA LYS A 195 -28.45 -3.14 -9.56
C LYS A 195 -29.17 -2.83 -8.25
N ALA A 196 -28.41 -2.71 -7.15
CA ALA A 196 -28.96 -2.40 -5.83
C ALA A 196 -29.51 -0.96 -5.76
N LEU A 197 -28.93 -0.05 -6.52
CA LEU A 197 -29.32 1.37 -6.51
C LEU A 197 -30.45 1.72 -7.47
N LYS A 198 -30.91 0.82 -8.32
CA LYS A 198 -31.91 1.07 -9.37
C LYS A 198 -33.26 1.62 -8.90
N SER A 199 -33.62 1.40 -7.63
CA SER A 199 -34.90 1.84 -7.03
C SER A 199 -34.79 3.21 -6.32
N PHE A 200 -33.58 3.78 -6.24
CA PHE A 200 -33.38 5.07 -5.60
C PHE A 200 -33.49 6.20 -6.62
N SER A 201 -34.29 7.21 -6.29
CA SER A 201 -34.35 8.49 -7.00
C SER A 201 -33.55 9.53 -6.23
N ASN A 202 -33.24 10.64 -6.88
CA ASN A 202 -32.52 11.77 -6.29
C ASN A 202 -31.13 11.40 -5.75
N ILE A 203 -30.37 10.56 -6.48
CA ILE A 203 -28.99 10.22 -6.17
C ILE A 203 -28.06 10.65 -7.30
N ASN A 204 -26.89 11.16 -6.94
CA ASN A 204 -25.79 11.38 -7.86
C ASN A 204 -24.70 10.34 -7.57
N ILE A 205 -24.25 9.63 -8.59
CA ILE A 205 -23.29 8.53 -8.40
C ILE A 205 -21.95 8.87 -9.03
N LYS A 206 -20.88 8.75 -8.27
CA LYS A 206 -19.52 8.73 -8.76
C LYS A 206 -18.91 7.37 -8.47
N HIS A 207 -18.69 6.56 -9.52
CA HIS A 207 -18.22 5.19 -9.38
C HIS A 207 -16.78 5.01 -9.89
N GLN A 208 -15.84 4.68 -9.00
CA GLN A 208 -14.47 4.30 -9.33
C GLN A 208 -14.42 2.81 -9.66
N CYS A 209 -14.64 2.45 -10.91
CA CYS A 209 -14.76 1.06 -11.37
C CYS A 209 -13.43 0.37 -11.71
N GLY A 210 -12.32 1.12 -11.79
CA GLY A 210 -11.00 0.61 -12.18
C GLY A 210 -10.66 0.84 -13.65
N LYS A 211 -9.39 0.70 -14.00
CA LYS A 211 -8.87 0.96 -15.36
C LYS A 211 -9.56 0.03 -16.38
N ASN A 212 -9.99 0.60 -17.50
CA ASN A 212 -10.61 -0.10 -18.64
C ASN A 212 -11.93 -0.84 -18.31
N LYS A 213 -12.65 -0.46 -17.24
CA LYS A 213 -13.94 -1.08 -16.84
C LYS A 213 -15.11 -0.12 -16.92
N SER A 214 -14.88 1.16 -17.24
CA SER A 214 -15.89 2.21 -17.26
C SER A 214 -17.07 1.89 -18.18
N ASP A 215 -16.81 1.45 -19.40
CA ASP A 215 -17.84 1.20 -20.40
C ASP A 215 -18.75 0.04 -19.99
N LYS A 216 -18.16 -1.05 -19.47
CA LYS A 216 -18.92 -2.18 -18.92
C LYS A 216 -19.84 -1.73 -17.78
N VAL A 217 -19.33 -0.95 -16.84
CA VAL A 217 -20.09 -0.48 -15.67
C VAL A 217 -21.16 0.51 -16.08
N LYS A 218 -20.86 1.43 -17.00
CA LYS A 218 -21.85 2.35 -17.57
C LYS A 218 -23.01 1.61 -18.22
N THR A 219 -22.73 0.57 -19.00
CA THR A 219 -23.78 -0.28 -19.60
C THR A 219 -24.67 -0.93 -18.54
N ILE A 220 -24.11 -1.33 -17.39
CA ILE A 220 -24.92 -1.90 -16.29
C ILE A 220 -25.87 -0.84 -15.70
N TYR A 221 -25.40 0.41 -15.51
CA TYR A 221 -26.27 1.51 -15.06
C TYR A 221 -27.38 1.77 -16.04
N LEU A 222 -27.09 1.92 -17.33
CA LEU A 222 -28.08 2.15 -18.39
C LEU A 222 -29.14 1.03 -18.46
N ASN A 223 -28.73 -0.24 -18.38
CA ASN A 223 -29.62 -1.40 -18.37
C ASN A 223 -30.54 -1.46 -17.12
N ASN A 224 -30.24 -0.68 -16.10
CA ASN A 224 -31.07 -0.53 -14.89
C ASN A 224 -31.82 0.82 -14.87
N ASN A 225 -31.94 1.52 -16.00
CA ASN A 225 -32.61 2.83 -16.16
C ASN A 225 -31.99 3.92 -15.24
N MET A 226 -30.69 3.91 -15.09
CA MET A 226 -29.92 4.92 -14.33
C MET A 226 -29.00 5.64 -15.33
N ASP A 227 -29.27 6.91 -15.59
CA ASP A 227 -28.49 7.78 -16.48
C ASP A 227 -27.30 8.41 -15.78
#